data_7cb157b2900681f08682be2eb8deb134
#
_entry.id   7cb157b2900681f08682be2eb8deb134
#
_cell.length_a   1.000
_cell.length_b   1.000
_cell.length_c   1.000
_cell.angle_alpha   90.00
_cell.angle_beta   90.00
_cell.angle_gamma   90.00
#
_symmetry.space_group_name_H-M   'P 1'
#
loop_
_entity.id
_entity.type
_entity.pdbx_description
1 polymer ?
#
loop_
_entity_poly.entity_id
_entity_poly.type
_entity_poly.pdbx_seq_one_letter_code
_entity_poly.pdbx_strand_id
1 'polypeptide(L)'
;MDAIRHGLALCPEERKTNGIVAELSVRENIALALQARMGVGQFLSRAEQTALAERYVKLLGIKTETVDKPIGLLSGGNQQKAILARWMAIEPRLLILDEPTRGIDVAAKQEIMDQILRLAQGGMAVLFISSEMSEVVRVAHRIVVLRDRHKVGELPAGSSEDAVYDLIAAEHA
;
A
#
# COMPACT_ATOMS: atom_id res chain seq x y z
N MET A 1 0.68 16.44 -7.51
CA MET A 1 1.66 16.17 -8.59
C MET A 1 3.10 16.15 -8.08
N ASP A 2 3.49 17.06 -7.18
CA ASP A 2 4.88 17.15 -6.71
C ASP A 2 5.35 15.91 -5.94
N ALA A 3 4.50 15.30 -5.10
CA ALA A 3 4.83 14.07 -4.39
C ALA A 3 5.26 12.93 -5.33
N ILE A 4 4.49 12.70 -6.41
CA ILE A 4 4.81 11.67 -7.41
C ILE A 4 6.16 11.96 -8.10
N ARG A 5 6.44 13.22 -8.42
CA ARG A 5 7.73 13.62 -9.03
C ARG A 5 8.91 13.40 -8.09
N HIS A 6 8.70 13.49 -6.78
CA HIS A 6 9.72 13.20 -5.77
C HIS A 6 9.79 11.71 -5.38
N GLY A 7 9.02 10.86 -6.06
CA GLY A 7 9.02 9.42 -5.81
C GLY A 7 8.27 9.02 -4.54
N LEU A 8 7.26 9.77 -4.15
CA LEU A 8 6.39 9.46 -3.02
C LEU A 8 5.11 8.80 -3.53
N ALA A 9 4.69 7.72 -2.89
CA ALA A 9 3.47 6.99 -3.16
C ALA A 9 2.66 6.81 -1.88
N LEU A 10 1.34 6.90 -1.96
CA LEU A 10 0.42 6.77 -0.81
C LEU A 10 -0.71 5.80 -1.14
N CYS A 11 -0.79 4.71 -0.38
CA CYS A 11 -2.00 3.87 -0.29
C CYS A 11 -2.86 4.40 0.85
N PRO A 12 -4.02 5.02 0.57
CA PRO A 12 -4.86 5.63 1.60
C PRO A 12 -5.65 4.57 2.36
N GLU A 13 -6.03 4.88 3.61
CA GLU A 13 -6.90 4.08 4.46
C GLU A 13 -8.24 3.77 3.79
N GLU A 14 -8.91 4.80 3.29
CA GLU A 14 -10.22 4.69 2.64
C GLU A 14 -10.08 4.17 1.21
N ARG A 15 -9.87 2.85 1.08
CA ARG A 15 -9.65 2.18 -0.21
C ARG A 15 -10.75 2.44 -1.22
N LYS A 16 -12.04 2.36 -0.80
CA LYS A 16 -13.19 2.44 -1.71
C LYS A 16 -13.44 3.84 -2.26
N THR A 17 -13.17 4.86 -1.46
CA THR A 17 -13.44 6.26 -1.81
C THR A 17 -12.22 6.97 -2.39
N ASN A 18 -11.04 6.68 -1.86
CA ASN A 18 -9.81 7.38 -2.20
C ASN A 18 -8.76 6.49 -2.88
N GLY A 19 -8.91 5.17 -2.77
CA GLY A 19 -7.92 4.21 -3.27
C GLY A 19 -8.20 3.75 -4.70
N ILE A 20 -9.42 3.35 -5.02
CA ILE A 20 -9.80 2.81 -6.34
C ILE A 20 -10.78 3.72 -7.06
N VAL A 21 -10.82 3.60 -8.41
CA VAL A 21 -11.93 4.07 -9.23
C VAL A 21 -12.73 2.83 -9.62
N ALA A 22 -13.83 2.59 -8.93
CA ALA A 22 -14.54 1.30 -8.91
C ALA A 22 -15.03 0.84 -10.29
N GLU A 23 -15.45 1.78 -11.13
CA GLU A 23 -16.00 1.56 -12.46
C GLU A 23 -14.90 1.27 -13.50
N LEU A 24 -13.68 1.74 -13.25
CA LEU A 24 -12.56 1.48 -14.14
C LEU A 24 -12.04 0.04 -13.97
N SER A 25 -11.49 -0.49 -15.03
CA SER A 25 -10.85 -1.81 -15.04
C SER A 25 -9.65 -1.89 -14.09
N VAL A 26 -9.23 -3.12 -13.76
CA VAL A 26 -7.97 -3.38 -13.05
C VAL A 26 -6.79 -2.74 -13.78
N ARG A 27 -6.75 -2.90 -15.12
CA ARG A 27 -5.75 -2.32 -16.01
C ARG A 27 -5.65 -0.80 -15.85
N GLU A 28 -6.77 -0.11 -15.97
CA GLU A 28 -6.83 1.34 -15.85
C GLU A 28 -6.43 1.82 -14.46
N ASN A 29 -6.92 1.15 -13.42
CA ASN A 29 -6.55 1.46 -12.04
C ASN A 29 -5.05 1.32 -11.79
N ILE A 30 -4.39 0.30 -12.32
CA ILE A 30 -2.94 0.10 -12.19
C ILE A 30 -2.17 1.18 -12.97
N ALA A 31 -2.63 1.55 -14.15
CA ALA A 31 -1.97 2.52 -15.01
C ALA A 31 -2.07 3.98 -14.52
N LEU A 32 -3.03 4.31 -13.64
CA LEU A 32 -3.36 5.70 -13.24
C LEU A 32 -2.16 6.51 -12.78
N ALA A 33 -1.33 5.99 -11.88
CA ALA A 33 -0.20 6.75 -11.33
C ALA A 33 0.89 6.99 -12.37
N LEU A 34 1.18 5.99 -13.21
CA LEU A 34 2.15 6.12 -14.29
C LEU A 34 1.65 7.13 -15.34
N GLN A 35 0.38 7.05 -15.71
CA GLN A 35 -0.27 8.00 -16.61
C GLN A 35 -0.19 9.44 -16.07
N ALA A 36 -0.47 9.62 -14.77
CA ALA A 36 -0.38 10.93 -14.11
C ALA A 36 1.06 11.46 -14.10
N ARG A 37 2.06 10.58 -13.92
CA ARG A 37 3.49 10.94 -13.92
C ARG A 37 3.97 11.39 -15.30
N MET A 38 3.48 10.78 -16.37
CA MET A 38 3.85 11.14 -17.75
C MET A 38 3.40 12.57 -18.12
N GLY A 39 2.31 13.06 -17.51
CA GLY A 39 1.83 14.41 -17.72
C GLY A 39 0.85 14.55 -18.89
N VAL A 40 0.49 15.80 -19.18
CA VAL A 40 -0.50 16.14 -20.23
C VAL A 40 0.10 15.89 -21.61
N GLY A 41 -0.65 15.21 -22.46
CA GLY A 41 -0.26 14.97 -23.87
C GLY A 41 0.53 13.69 -24.11
N GLN A 42 0.87 12.95 -23.05
CA GLN A 42 1.48 11.62 -23.17
C GLN A 42 0.52 10.56 -22.61
N PHE A 43 0.18 9.58 -23.41
CA PHE A 43 -0.79 8.56 -23.02
C PHE A 43 -0.22 7.16 -23.27
N LEU A 44 -0.38 6.30 -22.27
CA LEU A 44 -0.15 4.87 -22.46
C LEU A 44 -1.20 4.30 -23.39
N SER A 45 -0.77 3.65 -24.44
CA SER A 45 -1.66 2.87 -25.29
C SER A 45 -2.35 1.76 -24.50
N ARG A 46 -3.47 1.26 -24.99
CA ARG A 46 -4.16 0.13 -24.34
C ARG A 46 -3.26 -1.10 -24.20
N ALA A 47 -2.43 -1.37 -25.20
CA ALA A 47 -1.48 -2.48 -25.17
C ALA A 47 -0.44 -2.34 -24.06
N GLU A 48 0.15 -1.13 -23.90
CA GLU A 48 1.10 -0.84 -22.82
C GLU A 48 0.45 -0.94 -21.44
N GLN A 49 -0.76 -0.39 -21.28
CA GLN A 49 -1.52 -0.53 -20.02
C GLN A 49 -1.80 -2.00 -19.71
N THR A 50 -2.18 -2.82 -20.71
CA THR A 50 -2.45 -4.24 -20.53
C THR A 50 -1.19 -4.98 -20.10
N ALA A 51 -0.07 -4.78 -20.79
CA ALA A 51 1.20 -5.41 -20.44
C ALA A 51 1.67 -5.03 -19.01
N LEU A 52 1.51 -3.74 -18.65
CA LEU A 52 1.80 -3.25 -17.29
C LEU A 52 0.93 -3.97 -16.25
N ALA A 53 -0.38 -4.03 -16.48
CA ALA A 53 -1.32 -4.64 -15.55
C ALA A 53 -1.07 -6.15 -15.39
N GLU A 54 -0.88 -6.88 -16.47
CA GLU A 54 -0.60 -8.31 -16.44
C GLU A 54 0.69 -8.63 -15.68
N ARG A 55 1.74 -7.81 -15.87
CA ARG A 55 2.99 -7.91 -15.09
C ARG A 55 2.72 -7.81 -13.59
N TYR A 56 1.97 -6.81 -13.14
CA TYR A 56 1.69 -6.60 -11.72
C TYR A 56 0.65 -7.56 -11.15
N VAL A 57 -0.33 -7.97 -11.96
CA VAL A 57 -1.28 -9.05 -11.59
C VAL A 57 -0.51 -10.32 -11.24
N LYS A 58 0.45 -10.69 -12.08
CA LYS A 58 1.32 -11.86 -11.83
C LYS A 58 2.24 -11.65 -10.63
N LEU A 59 2.89 -10.47 -10.54
CA LEU A 59 3.88 -10.18 -9.48
C LEU A 59 3.26 -10.19 -8.08
N LEU A 60 2.06 -9.60 -7.93
CA LEU A 60 1.38 -9.45 -6.64
C LEU A 60 0.31 -10.53 -6.39
N GLY A 61 0.12 -11.45 -7.33
CA GLY A 61 -0.88 -12.51 -7.22
C GLY A 61 -2.31 -11.96 -7.10
N ILE A 62 -2.66 -10.96 -7.93
CA ILE A 62 -4.02 -10.41 -7.98
C ILE A 62 -4.94 -11.42 -8.65
N LYS A 63 -5.97 -11.87 -7.93
CA LYS A 63 -6.95 -12.83 -8.47
C LYS A 63 -8.01 -12.08 -9.28
N THR A 64 -7.88 -12.15 -10.60
CA THR A 64 -8.83 -11.61 -11.57
C THR A 64 -8.88 -12.52 -12.80
N GLU A 65 -10.04 -12.62 -13.44
CA GLU A 65 -10.21 -13.38 -14.68
C GLU A 65 -9.56 -12.66 -15.88
N THR A 66 -9.65 -11.33 -15.86
CA THR A 66 -9.07 -10.47 -16.88
C THR A 66 -8.71 -9.10 -16.28
N VAL A 67 -7.73 -8.44 -16.87
CA VAL A 67 -7.34 -7.09 -16.46
C VAL A 67 -8.37 -6.02 -16.87
N ASP A 68 -9.30 -6.35 -17.75
CA ASP A 68 -10.39 -5.48 -18.17
C ASP A 68 -11.63 -5.55 -17.24
N LYS A 69 -11.63 -6.44 -16.23
CA LYS A 69 -12.70 -6.51 -15.22
C LYS A 69 -12.72 -5.23 -14.37
N PRO A 70 -13.91 -4.63 -14.10
CA PRO A 70 -14.01 -3.51 -13.17
C PRO A 70 -13.44 -3.86 -11.79
N ILE A 71 -12.57 -2.98 -11.25
CA ILE A 71 -11.87 -3.25 -9.99
C ILE A 71 -12.83 -3.35 -8.80
N GLY A 72 -13.96 -2.64 -8.86
CA GLY A 72 -15.00 -2.69 -7.84
C GLY A 72 -15.59 -4.08 -7.60
N LEU A 73 -15.48 -4.99 -8.59
CA LEU A 73 -15.96 -6.38 -8.52
C LEU A 73 -14.94 -7.35 -7.89
N LEU A 74 -13.73 -6.90 -7.56
CA LEU A 74 -12.73 -7.71 -6.89
C LEU A 74 -12.96 -7.74 -5.37
N SER A 75 -12.43 -8.78 -4.71
CA SER A 75 -12.34 -8.80 -3.25
C SER A 75 -11.46 -7.68 -2.72
N GLY A 76 -11.67 -7.27 -1.45
CA GLY A 76 -10.90 -6.20 -0.82
C GLY A 76 -9.39 -6.40 -0.88
N GLY A 77 -8.91 -7.61 -0.66
CA GLY A 77 -7.48 -7.94 -0.77
C GLY A 77 -6.94 -7.78 -2.18
N ASN A 78 -7.70 -8.15 -3.22
CA ASN A 78 -7.28 -7.95 -4.61
C ASN A 78 -7.33 -6.48 -5.03
N GLN A 79 -8.31 -5.71 -4.53
CA GLN A 79 -8.33 -4.25 -4.70
C GLN A 79 -7.08 -3.60 -4.09
N GLN A 80 -6.71 -4.00 -2.86
CA GLN A 80 -5.52 -3.47 -2.19
C GLN A 80 -4.23 -3.80 -2.94
N LYS A 81 -4.10 -5.02 -3.43
CA LYS A 81 -2.96 -5.42 -4.28
C LYS A 81 -2.90 -4.61 -5.58
N ALA A 82 -4.05 -4.27 -6.18
CA ALA A 82 -4.09 -3.42 -7.37
C ALA A 82 -3.68 -1.97 -7.07
N ILE A 83 -4.00 -1.43 -5.88
CA ILE A 83 -3.50 -0.13 -5.43
C ILE A 83 -1.98 -0.18 -5.24
N LEU A 84 -1.45 -1.23 -4.61
CA LEU A 84 0.01 -1.44 -4.52
C LEU A 84 0.65 -1.49 -5.91
N ALA A 85 0.07 -2.25 -6.85
CA ALA A 85 0.51 -2.33 -8.24
C ALA A 85 0.59 -0.96 -8.92
N ARG A 86 -0.46 -0.13 -8.74
CA ARG A 86 -0.51 1.25 -9.24
C ARG A 86 0.71 2.07 -8.81
N TRP A 87 1.02 2.01 -7.53
CA TRP A 87 2.11 2.79 -6.97
C TRP A 87 3.48 2.21 -7.31
N MET A 88 3.61 0.89 -7.35
CA MET A 88 4.84 0.23 -7.80
C MET A 88 5.16 0.52 -9.26
N ALA A 89 4.15 0.78 -10.11
CA ALA A 89 4.33 1.11 -11.52
C ALA A 89 5.12 2.41 -11.75
N ILE A 90 5.20 3.27 -10.74
CA ILE A 90 6.00 4.49 -10.81
C ILE A 90 7.37 4.36 -10.12
N GLU A 91 7.73 3.16 -9.65
CA GLU A 91 9.00 2.89 -8.94
C GLU A 91 9.30 3.94 -7.86
N PRO A 92 8.47 4.01 -6.81
CA PRO A 92 8.58 5.05 -5.81
C PRO A 92 9.83 4.84 -4.94
N ARG A 93 10.37 5.94 -4.40
CA ARG A 93 11.45 5.91 -3.41
C ARG A 93 10.93 5.67 -2.00
N LEU A 94 9.71 6.15 -1.72
CA LEU A 94 8.99 5.96 -0.45
C LEU A 94 7.55 5.57 -0.72
N LEU A 95 7.13 4.46 -0.14
CA LEU A 95 5.76 3.96 -0.14
C LEU A 95 5.14 4.17 1.23
N ILE A 96 4.11 4.99 1.31
CA ILE A 96 3.31 5.23 2.52
C ILE A 96 2.08 4.35 2.44
N LEU A 97 1.87 3.54 3.46
CA LEU A 97 0.76 2.60 3.60
C LEU A 97 -0.05 2.98 4.85
N ASP A 98 -1.23 3.50 4.62
CA ASP A 98 -2.14 3.92 5.69
C ASP A 98 -3.24 2.87 5.84
N GLU A 99 -3.23 2.14 6.97
CA GLU A 99 -4.14 1.02 7.29
C GLU A 99 -4.33 0.04 6.11
N PRO A 100 -3.24 -0.48 5.49
CA PRO A 100 -3.32 -1.19 4.21
C PRO A 100 -4.08 -2.52 4.29
N THR A 101 -4.31 -3.03 5.48
CA THR A 101 -4.96 -4.32 5.75
C THR A 101 -6.37 -4.19 6.31
N ARG A 102 -6.85 -2.96 6.50
CA ARG A 102 -8.16 -2.69 7.07
C ARG A 102 -9.29 -3.22 6.18
N GLY A 103 -10.19 -4.00 6.79
CA GLY A 103 -11.37 -4.54 6.10
C GLY A 103 -11.06 -5.59 5.03
N ILE A 104 -9.95 -6.32 5.18
CA ILE A 104 -9.59 -7.47 4.35
C ILE A 104 -9.59 -8.75 5.18
N ASP A 105 -9.79 -9.90 4.52
CA ASP A 105 -9.73 -11.21 5.17
C ASP A 105 -8.29 -11.57 5.62
N VAL A 106 -8.18 -12.47 6.60
CA VAL A 106 -6.93 -12.86 7.24
C VAL A 106 -5.90 -13.38 6.23
N ALA A 107 -6.32 -14.18 5.25
CA ALA A 107 -5.39 -14.75 4.26
C ALA A 107 -4.81 -13.65 3.36
N ALA A 108 -5.65 -12.71 2.90
CA ALA A 108 -5.20 -11.59 2.09
C ALA A 108 -4.32 -10.61 2.90
N LYS A 109 -4.59 -10.40 4.21
CA LYS A 109 -3.71 -9.65 5.11
C LYS A 109 -2.29 -10.23 5.11
N GLN A 110 -2.16 -11.54 5.31
CA GLN A 110 -0.86 -12.22 5.32
C GLN A 110 -0.11 -12.01 3.98
N GLU A 111 -0.81 -12.22 2.86
CA GLU A 111 -0.22 -12.02 1.54
C GLU A 111 0.28 -10.58 1.32
N ILE A 112 -0.46 -9.56 1.78
CA ILE A 112 -0.09 -8.15 1.68
C ILE A 112 1.12 -7.85 2.57
N MET A 113 1.13 -8.32 3.81
CA MET A 113 2.26 -8.16 4.74
C MET A 113 3.55 -8.77 4.16
N ASP A 114 3.47 -9.97 3.57
CA ASP A 114 4.60 -10.61 2.92
C ASP A 114 5.09 -9.83 1.70
N GLN A 115 4.20 -9.20 0.94
CA GLN A 115 4.59 -8.33 -0.17
C GLN A 115 5.32 -7.07 0.33
N ILE A 116 4.82 -6.44 1.41
CA ILE A 116 5.45 -5.26 2.03
C ILE A 116 6.87 -5.60 2.48
N LEU A 117 7.06 -6.73 3.16
CA LEU A 117 8.38 -7.19 3.59
C LEU A 117 9.33 -7.40 2.40
N ARG A 118 8.87 -8.04 1.31
CA ARG A 118 9.68 -8.23 0.09
C ARG A 118 10.08 -6.90 -0.55
N LEU A 119 9.18 -5.91 -0.57
CA LEU A 119 9.48 -4.58 -1.11
C LEU A 119 10.55 -3.89 -0.27
N ALA A 120 10.44 -3.93 1.05
CA ALA A 120 11.43 -3.36 1.97
C ALA A 120 12.79 -4.05 1.84
N GLN A 121 12.83 -5.39 1.76
CA GLN A 121 14.04 -6.17 1.50
C GLN A 121 14.68 -5.84 0.15
N GLY A 122 13.88 -5.48 -0.86
CA GLY A 122 14.33 -4.98 -2.15
C GLY A 122 14.87 -3.54 -2.13
N GLY A 123 14.96 -2.89 -0.96
CA GLY A 123 15.52 -1.55 -0.78
C GLY A 123 14.51 -0.41 -0.87
N MET A 124 13.20 -0.70 -0.96
CA MET A 124 12.17 0.33 -0.93
C MET A 124 11.99 0.86 0.50
N ALA A 125 11.99 2.18 0.67
CA ALA A 125 11.58 2.79 1.94
C ALA A 125 10.07 2.67 2.09
N VAL A 126 9.61 2.15 3.26
CA VAL A 126 8.20 1.98 3.57
C VAL A 126 7.86 2.68 4.87
N LEU A 127 6.84 3.53 4.85
CA LEU A 127 6.18 4.06 6.04
C LEU A 127 4.86 3.29 6.20
N PHE A 128 4.83 2.39 7.17
CA PHE A 128 3.67 1.56 7.46
C PHE A 128 2.92 2.13 8.66
N ILE A 129 1.65 2.47 8.50
CA ILE A 129 0.78 3.02 9.53
C ILE A 129 -0.34 2.00 9.76
N SER A 130 -0.49 1.55 10.99
CA SER A 130 -1.56 0.62 11.39
C SER A 130 -1.93 0.81 12.85
N SER A 131 -3.20 0.62 13.16
CA SER A 131 -3.73 0.51 14.51
C SER A 131 -3.63 -0.93 15.05
N GLU A 132 -3.33 -1.92 14.21
CA GLU A 132 -3.14 -3.31 14.61
C GLU A 132 -1.67 -3.55 15.01
N MET A 133 -1.39 -3.63 16.33
CA MET A 133 -0.02 -3.75 16.86
C MET A 133 0.72 -4.98 16.35
N SER A 134 0.03 -6.11 16.20
CA SER A 134 0.59 -7.35 15.65
C SER A 134 1.16 -7.18 14.25
N GLU A 135 0.55 -6.34 13.42
CA GLU A 135 1.06 -6.02 12.09
C GLU A 135 2.32 -5.15 12.15
N VAL A 136 2.28 -4.12 13.02
CA VAL A 136 3.40 -3.19 13.19
C VAL A 136 4.66 -3.90 13.66
N VAL A 137 4.57 -4.69 14.74
CA VAL A 137 5.73 -5.40 15.31
C VAL A 137 6.31 -6.43 14.36
N ARG A 138 5.48 -6.97 13.47
CA ARG A 138 5.90 -7.95 12.47
C ARG A 138 6.77 -7.36 11.36
N VAL A 139 6.48 -6.14 10.89
CA VAL A 139 7.11 -5.60 9.67
C VAL A 139 8.09 -4.47 9.93
N ALA A 140 8.00 -3.79 11.07
CA ALA A 140 8.74 -2.58 11.29
C ALA A 140 10.19 -2.84 11.73
N HIS A 141 11.14 -2.13 11.12
CA HIS A 141 12.52 -2.04 11.61
C HIS A 141 12.66 -1.00 12.73
N ARG A 142 11.74 -0.07 12.81
CA ARG A 142 11.63 0.97 13.82
C ARG A 142 10.16 1.35 13.96
N ILE A 143 9.68 1.40 15.19
CA ILE A 143 8.28 1.74 15.52
C ILE A 143 8.27 3.11 16.17
N VAL A 144 7.47 4.01 15.62
CA VAL A 144 7.17 5.31 16.22
C VAL A 144 5.76 5.26 16.75
N VAL A 145 5.60 5.46 18.06
CA VAL A 145 4.29 5.44 18.71
C VAL A 145 3.75 6.84 18.82
N LEU A 146 2.54 7.03 18.30
CA LEU A 146 1.79 8.28 18.38
C LEU A 146 0.57 8.13 19.29
N ARG A 147 0.34 9.11 20.15
CA ARG A 147 -0.89 9.26 20.96
C ARG A 147 -1.31 10.72 20.94
N ASP A 148 -2.59 10.99 20.72
CA ASP A 148 -3.15 12.36 20.70
C ASP A 148 -2.38 13.32 19.76
N ARG A 149 -1.95 12.80 18.60
CA ARG A 149 -1.16 13.52 17.58
C ARG A 149 0.27 13.89 18.02
N HIS A 150 0.74 13.37 19.14
CA HIS A 150 2.10 13.58 19.63
C HIS A 150 2.88 12.26 19.60
N LYS A 151 4.17 12.35 19.31
CA LYS A 151 5.08 11.22 19.43
C LYS A 151 5.34 10.96 20.92
N VAL A 152 4.99 9.75 21.40
CA VAL A 152 5.20 9.34 22.79
C VAL A 152 6.43 8.46 22.97
N GLY A 153 6.93 7.82 21.91
CA GLY A 153 8.15 7.04 21.99
C GLY A 153 8.57 6.40 20.67
N GLU A 154 9.72 5.74 20.71
CA GLU A 154 10.23 4.88 19.63
C GLU A 154 10.69 3.54 20.18
N LEU A 155 10.48 2.48 19.40
CA LEU A 155 10.91 1.12 19.71
C LEU A 155 11.69 0.53 18.52
N PRO A 156 12.70 -0.33 18.78
CA PRO A 156 13.43 -1.03 17.74
C PRO A 156 12.63 -2.19 17.15
N ALA A 157 13.15 -2.78 16.09
CA ALA A 157 12.66 -4.05 15.54
C ALA A 157 12.67 -5.15 16.62
N GLY A 158 11.67 -6.04 16.53
CA GLY A 158 11.55 -7.16 17.47
C GLY A 158 10.96 -6.80 18.83
N SER A 159 10.49 -5.57 19.04
CA SER A 159 9.72 -5.21 20.23
C SER A 159 8.39 -5.95 20.25
N SER A 160 7.89 -6.26 21.47
CA SER A 160 6.60 -6.92 21.65
C SER A 160 5.43 -5.95 21.51
N GLU A 161 4.23 -6.48 21.29
CA GLU A 161 2.99 -5.70 21.32
C GLU A 161 2.81 -5.02 22.68
N ASP A 162 3.13 -5.72 23.80
CA ASP A 162 3.04 -5.16 25.16
C ASP A 162 3.90 -3.91 25.32
N ALA A 163 5.13 -3.92 24.76
CA ALA A 163 5.99 -2.74 24.81
C ALA A 163 5.40 -1.53 24.05
N VAL A 164 4.65 -1.77 22.99
CA VAL A 164 3.92 -0.70 22.28
C VAL A 164 2.75 -0.20 23.13
N TYR A 165 1.98 -1.12 23.74
CA TYR A 165 0.88 -0.76 24.63
C TYR A 165 1.34 0.02 25.84
N ASP A 166 2.48 -0.36 26.46
CA ASP A 166 3.07 0.35 27.60
C ASP A 166 3.38 1.82 27.25
N LEU A 167 3.93 2.07 26.05
CA LEU A 167 4.17 3.44 25.57
C LEU A 167 2.87 4.22 25.34
N ILE A 168 1.83 3.55 24.84
CA ILE A 168 0.52 4.19 24.63
C ILE A 168 -0.14 4.51 25.97
N ALA A 169 0.00 3.61 26.96
CA ALA A 169 -0.62 3.72 28.28
C ALA A 169 0.14 4.66 29.25
N ALA A 170 1.45 4.87 29.03
CA ALA A 170 2.28 5.69 29.90
C ALA A 170 1.68 7.11 30.04
N GLU A 171 1.36 7.52 31.25
CA GLU A 171 0.98 8.88 31.56
C GLU A 171 2.21 9.79 31.36
N HIS A 172 1.99 11.00 30.86
CA HIS A 172 3.05 12.00 30.81
C HIS A 172 3.39 12.39 32.26
N ALA A 173 4.59 11.98 32.70
CA ALA A 173 5.19 12.52 33.90
C ALA A 173 5.66 13.97 33.65
#